data_2bc11b121c7e1df9ebccdf288fd13b2c
#
_entry.id   2bc11b121c7e1df9ebccdf288fd13b2c
#
_cell.length_a   1.000
_cell.length_b   1.000
_cell.length_c   1.000
_cell.angle_alpha   90.00
_cell.angle_beta   90.00
_cell.angle_gamma   90.00
#
_symmetry.space_group_name_H-M   'P 1'
#
loop_
_entity.id
_entity.type
_entity.pdbx_description
1 polymer ?
#
loop_
_entity_poly.entity_id
_entity_poly.type
_entity_poly.pdbx_seq_one_letter_code
_entity_poly.pdbx_strand_id
1 'polypeptide(L)'
;MRHAATCARGAIAAARATRRDVRPRGHRGGIYPLMRAALCVFVRDLIVSGVLTDMMRGRPAVYATFSSYDEVAHHSGLERADTLEALRKLDDHFAQVERARRYAPRPYEIVVLSDHGQTQGATFKQRNGYGLDELVERSLARGEVSGVAGGDEQSSMVGLAVNEATGKQQKRAKNDVSDRDVVVLGSGNLGLVYLMEERRRLTLEELDERHPQLLPALREHPHVGWLLVRSSEHGPVALGARGAHYLAQGRVEGEDPLARFSPTAPRHLLRTDGFEHVADIMVGSFYDPELDEGCAFEELICFHGGIGGVQTRPFILHPAHLEIPPEPIIGAARVHGLLAGWRRQLQGAPDAPVADAMPAA
;
A
#
# COMPACT_ATOMS: atom_id res chain seq x y z
N MET A 1 -10.09 -30.16 6.46
CA MET A 1 -9.15 -30.22 7.60
C MET A 1 -8.12 -29.08 7.60
N ARG A 2 -7.42 -28.76 6.51
CA ARG A 2 -6.40 -27.66 6.46
C ARG A 2 -6.95 -26.27 6.82
N HIS A 3 -8.15 -25.92 6.35
CA HIS A 3 -8.81 -24.63 6.62
C HIS A 3 -9.12 -24.43 8.11
N ALA A 4 -9.70 -25.44 8.77
CA ALA A 4 -9.99 -25.40 10.20
C ALA A 4 -8.73 -25.25 11.05
N ALA A 5 -7.62 -25.90 10.66
CA ALA A 5 -6.34 -25.80 11.33
C ALA A 5 -5.72 -24.38 11.20
N THR A 6 -5.88 -23.71 10.07
CA THR A 6 -5.39 -22.34 9.85
C THR A 6 -6.18 -21.33 10.69
N CYS A 7 -7.51 -21.45 10.72
CA CYS A 7 -8.37 -20.64 11.60
C CYS A 7 -8.01 -20.81 13.07
N ALA A 8 -7.88 -22.06 13.53
CA ALA A 8 -7.58 -22.37 14.91
C ALA A 8 -6.18 -21.82 15.34
N ARG A 9 -5.16 -21.96 14.49
CA ARG A 9 -3.81 -21.42 14.77
C ARG A 9 -3.83 -19.89 14.88
N GLY A 10 -4.49 -19.20 13.97
CA GLY A 10 -4.64 -17.74 14.02
C GLY A 10 -5.33 -17.26 15.29
N ALA A 11 -6.43 -17.91 15.68
CA ALA A 11 -7.16 -17.60 16.91
C ALA A 11 -6.31 -17.86 18.18
N ILE A 12 -5.57 -18.99 18.22
CA ILE A 12 -4.66 -19.33 19.33
C ILE A 12 -3.52 -18.29 19.41
N ALA A 13 -2.92 -17.90 18.29
CA ALA A 13 -1.86 -16.88 18.25
C ALA A 13 -2.38 -15.53 18.75
N ALA A 14 -3.58 -15.11 18.32
CA ALA A 14 -4.23 -13.91 18.80
C ALA A 14 -4.51 -13.93 20.30
N ALA A 15 -5.06 -15.04 20.81
CA ALA A 15 -5.33 -15.21 22.24
C ALA A 15 -4.03 -15.20 23.09
N ARG A 16 -2.95 -15.81 22.59
CA ARG A 16 -1.64 -15.78 23.26
C ARG A 16 -1.04 -14.37 23.28
N ALA A 17 -1.13 -13.62 22.17
CA ALA A 17 -0.67 -12.23 22.09
C ALA A 17 -1.45 -11.33 23.07
N THR A 18 -2.77 -11.53 23.19
CA THR A 18 -3.62 -10.81 24.14
C THR A 18 -3.25 -11.13 25.59
N ARG A 19 -3.09 -12.42 25.94
CA ARG A 19 -2.70 -12.83 27.29
C ARG A 19 -1.33 -12.33 27.73
N ARG A 20 -0.40 -12.14 26.77
CA ARG A 20 0.96 -11.65 27.02
C ARG A 20 1.11 -10.14 26.86
N ASP A 21 0.00 -9.43 26.62
CA ASP A 21 -0.04 -8.01 26.28
C ASP A 21 1.00 -7.57 25.24
N VAL A 22 1.17 -8.38 24.20
CA VAL A 22 2.11 -8.07 23.12
C VAL A 22 1.59 -6.88 22.33
N ARG A 23 2.41 -5.84 22.19
CA ARG A 23 2.09 -4.61 21.44
C ARG A 23 3.20 -4.28 20.44
N PRO A 24 2.90 -3.57 19.31
CA PRO A 24 1.55 -3.22 18.85
C PRO A 24 0.71 -4.44 18.51
N ARG A 25 -0.61 -4.30 18.52
CA ARG A 25 -1.54 -5.42 18.32
C ARG A 25 -2.73 -4.99 17.44
N GLY A 26 -2.88 -5.64 16.27
CA GLY A 26 -4.04 -5.49 15.41
C GLY A 26 -5.27 -6.25 15.94
N HIS A 27 -6.47 -5.82 15.53
CA HIS A 27 -7.71 -6.53 15.83
C HIS A 27 -7.80 -7.81 15.00
N ARG A 28 -7.91 -8.98 15.63
CA ARG A 28 -7.99 -10.29 14.99
C ARG A 28 -9.18 -11.11 15.45
N GLY A 29 -10.25 -10.43 15.90
CA GLY A 29 -11.50 -11.03 16.35
C GLY A 29 -12.57 -11.09 15.26
N GLY A 30 -13.81 -11.44 15.65
CA GLY A 30 -14.97 -11.45 14.76
C GLY A 30 -14.83 -12.38 13.56
N ILE A 31 -15.06 -11.86 12.35
CA ILE A 31 -15.00 -12.61 11.10
C ILE A 31 -13.56 -12.82 10.56
N TYR A 32 -12.57 -12.10 11.11
CA TYR A 32 -11.18 -12.13 10.63
C TYR A 32 -10.58 -13.54 10.48
N PRO A 33 -10.71 -14.50 11.44
CA PRO A 33 -10.17 -15.84 11.26
C PRO A 33 -10.75 -16.59 10.05
N LEU A 34 -12.01 -16.34 9.71
CA LEU A 34 -12.67 -16.94 8.55
C LEU A 34 -12.17 -16.30 7.25
N MET A 35 -12.09 -14.98 7.20
CA MET A 35 -11.53 -14.22 6.07
C MET A 35 -10.11 -14.65 5.78
N ARG A 36 -9.28 -14.70 6.81
CA ARG A 36 -7.90 -15.17 6.72
C ARG A 36 -7.81 -16.60 6.16
N ALA A 37 -8.67 -17.51 6.59
CA ALA A 37 -8.68 -18.87 6.05
C ALA A 37 -9.10 -18.90 4.57
N ALA A 38 -10.08 -18.10 4.18
CA ALA A 38 -10.51 -17.99 2.79
C ALA A 38 -9.36 -17.49 1.91
N LEU A 39 -8.69 -16.41 2.28
CA LEU A 39 -7.59 -15.82 1.53
C LEU A 39 -6.33 -16.71 1.54
N CYS A 40 -5.88 -17.13 2.74
CA CYS A 40 -4.61 -17.84 2.88
C CYS A 40 -4.65 -19.31 2.48
N VAL A 41 -5.83 -19.88 2.21
CA VAL A 41 -5.93 -21.28 1.79
C VAL A 41 -6.68 -21.39 0.48
N PHE A 42 -7.96 -21.02 0.45
CA PHE A 42 -8.81 -21.25 -0.73
C PHE A 42 -8.36 -20.43 -1.94
N VAL A 43 -8.25 -19.11 -1.80
CA VAL A 43 -7.86 -18.23 -2.93
C VAL A 43 -6.46 -18.58 -3.40
N ARG A 44 -5.52 -18.82 -2.49
CA ARG A 44 -4.16 -19.22 -2.83
C ARG A 44 -4.10 -20.54 -3.59
N ASP A 45 -4.83 -21.59 -3.15
CA ASP A 45 -4.89 -22.88 -3.84
C ASP A 45 -5.51 -22.74 -5.23
N LEU A 46 -6.50 -21.85 -5.39
CA LEU A 46 -7.11 -21.53 -6.67
C LEU A 46 -6.12 -20.86 -7.62
N ILE A 47 -5.33 -19.89 -7.12
CA ILE A 47 -4.28 -19.21 -7.90
C ILE A 47 -3.26 -20.24 -8.40
N VAL A 48 -2.75 -21.11 -7.52
CA VAL A 48 -1.79 -22.16 -7.90
C VAL A 48 -2.38 -23.09 -8.97
N SER A 49 -3.64 -23.51 -8.80
CA SER A 49 -4.33 -24.33 -9.79
C SER A 49 -4.45 -23.64 -11.15
N GLY A 50 -4.73 -22.33 -11.15
CA GLY A 50 -4.76 -21.51 -12.36
C GLY A 50 -3.40 -21.45 -13.04
N VAL A 51 -2.34 -21.13 -12.29
CA VAL A 51 -0.96 -21.09 -12.80
C VAL A 51 -0.55 -22.42 -13.41
N LEU A 52 -0.77 -23.53 -12.71
CA LEU A 52 -0.44 -24.87 -13.21
C LEU A 52 -1.23 -25.21 -14.48
N THR A 53 -2.52 -24.87 -14.50
CA THR A 53 -3.38 -25.10 -15.68
C THR A 53 -2.88 -24.34 -16.90
N ASP A 54 -2.51 -23.07 -16.74
CA ASP A 54 -2.01 -22.25 -17.84
C ASP A 54 -0.61 -22.69 -18.30
N MET A 55 0.25 -23.13 -17.39
CA MET A 55 1.53 -23.77 -17.74
C MET A 55 1.31 -25.05 -18.56
N MET A 56 0.40 -25.92 -18.14
CA MET A 56 0.11 -27.17 -18.87
C MET A 56 -0.57 -26.90 -20.23
N ARG A 57 -1.26 -25.79 -20.41
CA ARG A 57 -1.78 -25.31 -21.70
C ARG A 57 -0.72 -24.64 -22.58
N GLY A 58 0.51 -24.48 -22.11
CA GLY A 58 1.59 -23.84 -22.85
C GLY A 58 1.41 -22.36 -23.07
N ARG A 59 0.73 -21.65 -22.15
CA ARG A 59 0.58 -20.19 -22.25
C ARG A 59 1.94 -19.51 -22.29
N PRO A 60 2.15 -18.51 -23.17
CA PRO A 60 3.49 -17.90 -23.37
C PRO A 60 3.97 -17.09 -22.17
N ALA A 61 3.06 -16.58 -21.34
CA ALA A 61 3.36 -15.90 -20.09
C ALA A 61 2.19 -16.12 -19.11
N VAL A 62 2.50 -16.26 -17.84
CA VAL A 62 1.52 -16.37 -16.75
C VAL A 62 1.95 -15.36 -15.67
N TYR A 63 1.03 -14.51 -15.24
CA TYR A 63 1.22 -13.58 -14.14
C TYR A 63 0.19 -13.89 -13.04
N ALA A 64 0.65 -14.02 -11.82
CA ALA A 64 -0.23 -14.33 -10.69
C ALA A 64 0.21 -13.60 -9.44
N THR A 65 -0.75 -13.08 -8.67
CA THR A 65 -0.53 -12.37 -7.41
C THR A 65 -0.98 -13.23 -6.23
N PHE A 66 -0.10 -13.40 -5.24
CA PHE A 66 -0.36 -14.15 -4.01
C PHE A 66 -0.52 -13.17 -2.85
N SER A 67 -1.73 -12.98 -2.39
CA SER A 67 -2.09 -11.95 -1.41
C SER A 67 -2.03 -12.38 0.06
N SER A 68 -1.73 -13.64 0.37
CA SER A 68 -1.89 -14.19 1.71
C SER A 68 -0.90 -13.69 2.75
N TYR A 69 0.34 -13.37 2.36
CA TYR A 69 1.39 -12.90 3.27
C TYR A 69 1.08 -11.50 3.79
N ASP A 70 0.79 -10.60 2.86
CA ASP A 70 0.49 -9.20 3.12
C ASP A 70 -0.64 -9.04 4.14
N GLU A 71 -1.78 -9.68 3.91
CA GLU A 71 -2.94 -9.69 4.81
C GLU A 71 -2.58 -10.16 6.23
N VAL A 72 -1.80 -11.24 6.33
CA VAL A 72 -1.41 -11.75 7.66
C VAL A 72 -0.47 -10.79 8.36
N ALA A 73 0.45 -10.17 7.63
CA ALA A 73 1.40 -9.22 8.18
C ALA A 73 0.71 -7.96 8.69
N HIS A 74 -0.26 -7.40 7.95
CA HIS A 74 -1.04 -6.23 8.36
C HIS A 74 -1.59 -6.35 9.78
N HIS A 75 -2.12 -7.51 10.14
CA HIS A 75 -2.77 -7.74 11.42
C HIS A 75 -1.89 -8.41 12.48
N SER A 76 -0.82 -9.09 12.06
CA SER A 76 0.00 -9.90 12.96
C SER A 76 1.36 -9.28 13.27
N GLY A 77 1.96 -8.59 12.34
CA GLY A 77 3.35 -8.12 12.38
C GLY A 77 4.26 -8.95 11.46
N LEU A 78 5.32 -8.34 10.91
CA LEU A 78 6.19 -8.93 9.89
C LEU A 78 6.86 -10.23 10.37
N GLU A 79 7.40 -10.23 11.58
CA GLU A 79 8.22 -11.32 12.12
C GLU A 79 7.44 -12.27 13.06
N ARG A 80 6.11 -12.23 13.01
CA ARG A 80 5.29 -13.12 13.82
C ARG A 80 5.27 -14.53 13.24
N ALA A 81 5.18 -15.51 14.13
CA ALA A 81 5.20 -16.92 13.73
C ALA A 81 4.11 -17.29 12.71
N ASP A 82 2.95 -16.66 12.77
CA ASP A 82 1.85 -16.89 11.84
C ASP A 82 2.08 -16.20 10.49
N THR A 83 2.77 -15.06 10.45
CA THR A 83 3.19 -14.39 9.22
C THR A 83 4.28 -15.18 8.51
N LEU A 84 5.29 -15.64 9.27
CA LEU A 84 6.35 -16.51 8.73
C LEU A 84 5.80 -17.86 8.26
N GLU A 85 4.76 -18.40 8.90
CA GLU A 85 4.09 -19.62 8.41
C GLU A 85 3.36 -19.35 7.08
N ALA A 86 2.74 -18.17 6.90
CA ALA A 86 2.15 -17.79 5.61
C ALA A 86 3.22 -17.75 4.51
N LEU A 87 4.39 -17.18 4.78
CA LEU A 87 5.52 -17.14 3.86
C LEU A 87 6.02 -18.55 3.50
N ARG A 88 6.20 -19.44 4.50
CA ARG A 88 6.57 -20.86 4.25
C ARG A 88 5.57 -21.57 3.36
N LYS A 89 4.27 -21.24 3.49
CA LYS A 89 3.24 -21.82 2.63
C LYS A 89 3.31 -21.30 1.20
N LEU A 90 3.71 -20.05 0.98
CA LEU A 90 4.01 -19.54 -0.37
C LEU A 90 5.20 -20.26 -0.98
N ASP A 91 6.27 -20.48 -0.22
CA ASP A 91 7.43 -21.24 -0.67
C ASP A 91 7.08 -22.68 -1.07
N ASP A 92 6.25 -23.39 -0.29
CA ASP A 92 5.71 -24.71 -0.66
C ASP A 92 5.01 -24.68 -2.05
N HIS A 93 4.27 -23.60 -2.37
CA HIS A 93 3.60 -23.44 -3.65
C HIS A 93 4.54 -23.07 -4.79
N PHE A 94 5.51 -22.21 -4.54
CA PHE A 94 6.57 -21.94 -5.53
C PHE A 94 7.34 -23.20 -5.88
N ALA A 95 7.69 -24.03 -4.90
CA ALA A 95 8.29 -25.33 -5.14
C ALA A 95 7.37 -26.28 -5.92
N GLN A 96 6.04 -26.17 -5.79
CA GLN A 96 5.08 -26.92 -6.61
C GLN A 96 5.10 -26.45 -8.05
N VAL A 97 5.07 -25.15 -8.31
CA VAL A 97 5.16 -24.56 -9.63
C VAL A 97 6.50 -24.91 -10.29
N GLU A 98 7.61 -24.82 -9.56
CA GLU A 98 8.94 -25.20 -10.04
C GLU A 98 8.98 -26.68 -10.47
N ARG A 99 8.45 -27.59 -9.67
CA ARG A 99 8.36 -29.01 -10.06
C ARG A 99 7.52 -29.26 -11.30
N ALA A 100 6.47 -28.45 -11.51
CA ALA A 100 5.57 -28.59 -12.65
C ALA A 100 6.22 -28.20 -13.99
N ARG A 101 7.26 -27.35 -13.99
CA ARG A 101 8.00 -26.90 -15.19
C ARG A 101 8.43 -28.07 -16.07
N ARG A 102 8.89 -29.18 -15.48
CA ARG A 102 9.37 -30.36 -16.22
C ARG A 102 8.30 -31.07 -17.04
N TYR A 103 7.03 -30.84 -16.75
CA TYR A 103 5.89 -31.47 -17.44
C TYR A 103 5.18 -30.50 -18.41
N ALA A 104 5.57 -29.24 -18.40
CA ALA A 104 4.98 -28.24 -19.26
C ALA A 104 5.37 -28.44 -20.72
N PRO A 105 4.48 -28.16 -21.70
CA PRO A 105 4.76 -28.36 -23.13
C PRO A 105 5.78 -27.35 -23.70
N ARG A 106 6.20 -26.38 -22.91
CA ARG A 106 7.23 -25.39 -23.23
C ARG A 106 8.08 -25.07 -22.00
N PRO A 107 9.33 -24.59 -22.19
CA PRO A 107 10.14 -24.11 -21.06
C PRO A 107 9.52 -22.86 -20.43
N TYR A 108 9.63 -22.75 -19.12
CA TYR A 108 9.25 -21.55 -18.34
C TYR A 108 10.40 -21.11 -17.47
N GLU A 109 10.60 -19.83 -17.39
CA GLU A 109 11.39 -19.19 -16.36
C GLU A 109 10.48 -18.58 -15.29
N ILE A 110 10.87 -18.73 -14.03
CA ILE A 110 10.10 -18.23 -12.89
C ILE A 110 10.79 -16.98 -12.36
N VAL A 111 10.03 -15.90 -12.30
CA VAL A 111 10.42 -14.65 -11.64
C VAL A 111 9.47 -14.42 -10.48
N VAL A 112 10.03 -14.23 -9.27
CA VAL A 112 9.25 -13.90 -8.07
C VAL A 112 9.56 -12.47 -7.70
N LEU A 113 8.51 -11.66 -7.52
CA LEU A 113 8.68 -10.26 -7.12
C LEU A 113 7.64 -9.87 -6.07
N SER A 114 7.96 -8.87 -5.28
CA SER A 114 6.95 -8.15 -4.50
C SER A 114 6.58 -6.85 -5.20
N ASP A 115 5.35 -6.41 -5.05
CA ASP A 115 4.85 -5.11 -5.51
C ASP A 115 5.32 -3.97 -4.59
N HIS A 116 5.42 -4.24 -3.29
CA HIS A 116 5.93 -3.36 -2.24
C HIS A 116 6.57 -4.18 -1.12
N GLY A 117 7.21 -3.50 -0.17
CA GLY A 117 7.50 -4.05 1.15
C GLY A 117 6.46 -3.58 2.17
N GLN A 118 6.73 -3.78 3.45
CA GLN A 118 5.89 -3.27 4.54
C GLN A 118 6.76 -2.64 5.62
N THR A 119 6.32 -1.51 6.17
CA THR A 119 6.84 -0.92 7.40
C THR A 119 5.90 -1.28 8.56
N GLN A 120 6.38 -1.30 9.79
CA GLN A 120 5.57 -1.66 10.95
C GLN A 120 5.57 -0.57 12.03
N GLY A 121 4.61 -0.65 12.93
CA GLY A 121 4.54 0.21 14.11
C GLY A 121 3.17 0.20 14.76
N ALA A 122 3.06 0.83 15.92
CA ALA A 122 1.77 1.11 16.54
C ALA A 122 0.98 2.08 15.65
N THR A 123 -0.33 1.85 15.49
CA THR A 123 -1.17 2.69 14.64
C THR A 123 -1.26 4.12 15.18
N PHE A 124 -1.65 5.08 14.33
CA PHE A 124 -1.84 6.46 14.75
C PHE A 124 -2.81 6.54 15.93
N LYS A 125 -3.90 5.79 15.88
CA LYS A 125 -4.88 5.71 16.96
C LYS A 125 -4.33 5.08 18.25
N GLN A 126 -3.51 4.03 18.14
CA GLN A 126 -2.88 3.41 19.32
C GLN A 126 -1.87 4.35 20.00
N ARG A 127 -1.22 5.24 19.24
CA ARG A 127 -0.27 6.23 19.77
C ARG A 127 -0.96 7.42 20.42
N ASN A 128 -2.08 7.87 19.85
CA ASN A 128 -2.69 9.16 20.19
C ASN A 128 -4.02 9.03 20.94
N GLY A 129 -4.68 7.86 20.90
CA GLY A 129 -6.03 7.64 21.44
C GLY A 129 -7.15 8.12 20.51
N TYR A 130 -6.83 8.72 19.36
CA TYR A 130 -7.77 9.22 18.36
C TYR A 130 -7.23 9.00 16.94
N GLY A 131 -8.10 9.05 15.92
CA GLY A 131 -7.76 8.87 14.51
C GLY A 131 -7.34 10.16 13.82
N LEU A 132 -6.90 10.04 12.55
CA LEU A 132 -6.60 11.21 11.69
C LEU A 132 -7.87 12.03 11.42
N ASP A 133 -9.01 11.37 11.23
CA ASP A 133 -10.32 11.97 11.05
C ASP A 133 -10.68 12.90 12.22
N GLU A 134 -10.48 12.44 13.45
CA GLU A 134 -10.73 13.25 14.64
C GLU A 134 -9.73 14.41 14.80
N LEU A 135 -8.45 14.23 14.38
CA LEU A 135 -7.48 15.32 14.35
C LEU A 135 -7.91 16.41 13.35
N VAL A 136 -8.36 16.02 12.16
CA VAL A 136 -8.87 16.93 11.14
C VAL A 136 -10.11 17.66 11.68
N GLU A 137 -11.10 16.93 12.22
CA GLU A 137 -12.34 17.50 12.75
C GLU A 137 -12.10 18.59 13.80
N ARG A 138 -11.19 18.34 14.74
CA ARG A 138 -10.83 19.31 15.80
C ARG A 138 -10.14 20.57 15.27
N SER A 139 -9.62 20.50 14.05
CA SER A 139 -8.80 21.55 13.44
C SER A 139 -9.53 22.37 12.37
N LEU A 140 -10.75 21.94 12.03
CA LEU A 140 -11.60 22.67 11.08
C LEU A 140 -12.24 23.91 11.75
N ALA A 141 -12.37 24.99 10.97
CA ALA A 141 -13.15 26.15 11.41
C ALA A 141 -14.66 25.85 11.36
N ARG A 142 -15.10 25.02 10.41
CA ARG A 142 -16.48 24.57 10.17
C ARG A 142 -16.47 23.21 9.49
N GLY A 143 -17.57 22.48 9.57
CA GLY A 143 -17.83 21.27 8.81
C GLY A 143 -17.89 20.00 9.66
N GLU A 144 -18.67 19.02 9.19
CA GLU A 144 -18.73 17.67 9.77
C GLU A 144 -17.81 16.73 9.00
N VAL A 145 -16.97 16.00 9.72
CA VAL A 145 -16.04 15.05 9.14
C VAL A 145 -16.67 13.66 9.02
N SER A 146 -16.54 13.04 7.88
CA SER A 146 -16.72 11.61 7.73
C SER A 146 -15.35 10.95 7.65
N GLY A 147 -14.96 10.28 8.74
CA GLY A 147 -13.84 9.33 8.72
C GLY A 147 -14.28 8.04 8.03
N VAL A 148 -13.74 7.77 6.86
CA VAL A 148 -13.81 6.43 6.27
C VAL A 148 -12.43 5.85 6.49
N ALA A 149 -12.29 5.05 7.55
CA ALA A 149 -11.16 4.13 7.64
C ALA A 149 -11.20 3.30 6.36
N GLY A 150 -10.16 3.36 5.57
CA GLY A 150 -10.03 2.53 4.38
C GLY A 150 -10.27 1.09 4.81
N GLY A 151 -11.28 0.45 4.23
CA GLY A 151 -11.46 -0.98 4.44
C GLY A 151 -10.22 -1.68 3.91
N ASP A 152 -9.72 -2.68 4.63
CA ASP A 152 -8.67 -3.57 4.18
C ASP A 152 -8.88 -3.89 2.67
N GLU A 153 -7.90 -3.52 1.83
CA GLU A 153 -7.98 -3.65 0.37
C GLU A 153 -8.42 -5.05 -0.06
N GLN A 154 -7.98 -6.05 0.67
CA GLN A 154 -8.28 -7.45 0.35
C GLN A 154 -9.69 -7.85 0.78
N SER A 155 -10.21 -7.32 1.88
CA SER A 155 -11.63 -7.48 2.24
C SER A 155 -12.53 -6.86 1.19
N SER A 156 -12.13 -5.74 0.61
CA SER A 156 -12.82 -5.09 -0.50
C SER A 156 -12.75 -5.93 -1.77
N MET A 157 -11.58 -6.49 -2.11
CA MET A 157 -11.39 -7.37 -3.28
C MET A 157 -12.16 -8.69 -3.15
N VAL A 158 -12.17 -9.30 -1.96
CA VAL A 158 -12.97 -10.51 -1.70
C VAL A 158 -14.46 -10.19 -1.81
N GLY A 159 -14.89 -9.06 -1.27
CA GLY A 159 -16.27 -8.57 -1.42
C GLY A 159 -16.67 -8.38 -2.88
N LEU A 160 -15.80 -7.79 -3.69
CA LEU A 160 -16.00 -7.64 -5.15
C LEU A 160 -16.08 -9.00 -5.85
N ALA A 161 -15.13 -9.90 -5.60
CA ALA A 161 -15.10 -11.23 -6.22
C ALA A 161 -16.31 -12.07 -5.82
N VAL A 162 -16.77 -12.02 -4.56
CA VAL A 162 -17.98 -12.70 -4.09
C VAL A 162 -19.23 -12.11 -4.73
N ASN A 163 -19.32 -10.79 -4.86
CA ASN A 163 -20.47 -10.13 -5.50
C ASN A 163 -20.53 -10.45 -6.99
N GLU A 164 -19.39 -10.45 -7.69
CA GLU A 164 -19.28 -10.84 -9.09
C GLU A 164 -19.68 -12.31 -9.29
N ALA A 165 -19.15 -13.21 -8.47
CA ALA A 165 -19.47 -14.65 -8.52
C ALA A 165 -20.93 -14.95 -8.17
N THR A 166 -21.59 -14.14 -7.35
CA THR A 166 -22.98 -14.32 -6.92
C THR A 166 -23.98 -13.52 -7.73
N GLY A 167 -23.53 -12.71 -8.71
CA GLY A 167 -24.39 -11.84 -9.52
C GLY A 167 -25.11 -10.75 -8.70
N LYS A 168 -24.69 -10.50 -7.47
CA LYS A 168 -25.26 -9.44 -6.63
C LYS A 168 -24.67 -8.10 -7.05
N GLN A 169 -25.52 -7.20 -7.53
CA GLN A 169 -25.15 -5.81 -7.69
C GLN A 169 -24.69 -5.26 -6.32
N GLN A 170 -23.56 -4.59 -6.33
CA GLN A 170 -23.08 -3.87 -5.15
C GLN A 170 -24.19 -2.96 -4.66
N LYS A 171 -24.79 -3.25 -3.50
CA LYS A 171 -25.56 -2.23 -2.79
C LYS A 171 -24.59 -1.08 -2.58
N ARG A 172 -24.92 0.11 -3.11
CA ARG A 172 -24.20 1.34 -2.79
C ARG A 172 -23.87 1.29 -1.30
N ALA A 173 -22.58 1.46 -0.98
CA ALA A 173 -22.13 1.44 0.39
C ALA A 173 -23.04 2.39 1.19
N LYS A 174 -23.42 1.99 2.40
CA LYS A 174 -24.27 2.77 3.29
C LYS A 174 -23.66 4.13 3.70
N ASN A 175 -22.42 4.37 3.31
CA ASN A 175 -21.68 5.60 3.48
C ASN A 175 -21.77 6.40 2.18
N ASP A 176 -22.91 7.01 1.93
CA ASP A 176 -23.02 8.08 0.96
C ASP A 176 -22.28 9.29 1.55
N VAL A 177 -21.07 9.53 1.07
CA VAL A 177 -20.23 10.66 1.48
C VAL A 177 -20.58 11.95 0.76
N SER A 178 -21.59 11.92 -0.13
CA SER A 178 -22.00 13.06 -0.94
C SER A 178 -22.55 14.26 -0.15
N ASP A 179 -23.02 14.01 1.09
CA ASP A 179 -23.59 15.03 1.98
C ASP A 179 -22.61 15.45 3.10
N ARG A 180 -21.33 15.10 3.00
CA ARG A 180 -20.33 15.46 4.00
C ARG A 180 -19.46 16.62 3.56
N ASP A 181 -19.12 17.47 4.52
CA ASP A 181 -18.26 18.63 4.25
C ASP A 181 -16.80 18.24 4.05
N VAL A 182 -16.34 17.23 4.78
CA VAL A 182 -14.95 16.73 4.73
C VAL A 182 -14.91 15.20 4.76
N VAL A 183 -14.08 14.62 3.90
CA VAL A 183 -13.83 13.19 3.83
C VAL A 183 -12.36 12.91 4.12
N VAL A 184 -12.10 12.06 5.13
CA VAL A 184 -10.76 11.61 5.49
C VAL A 184 -10.63 10.12 5.19
N LEU A 185 -9.72 9.75 4.30
CA LEU A 185 -9.42 8.37 3.94
C LEU A 185 -8.04 7.97 4.45
N GLY A 186 -7.90 6.74 4.92
CA GLY A 186 -6.61 6.12 5.24
C GLY A 186 -6.26 5.06 4.22
N SER A 187 -4.99 4.95 3.87
CA SER A 187 -4.39 3.86 3.10
C SER A 187 -3.01 3.58 3.68
N GLY A 188 -2.95 2.66 4.63
CA GLY A 188 -1.75 2.40 5.42
C GLY A 188 -1.29 3.67 6.16
N ASN A 189 -0.09 4.12 5.87
CA ASN A 189 0.49 5.34 6.46
C ASN A 189 0.34 6.59 5.57
N LEU A 190 -0.58 6.55 4.63
CA LEU A 190 -1.03 7.69 3.83
C LEU A 190 -2.46 8.07 4.23
N GLY A 191 -2.66 9.33 4.58
CA GLY A 191 -3.98 9.95 4.79
C GLY A 191 -4.32 10.85 3.62
N LEU A 192 -5.60 10.89 3.26
CA LEU A 192 -6.14 11.75 2.20
C LEU A 192 -7.29 12.56 2.80
N VAL A 193 -7.21 13.87 2.71
CA VAL A 193 -8.25 14.80 3.20
C VAL A 193 -8.85 15.53 2.02
N TYR A 194 -10.14 15.37 1.83
CA TYR A 194 -10.93 16.05 0.79
C TYR A 194 -11.90 17.00 1.47
N LEU A 195 -11.81 18.29 1.13
CA LEU A 195 -12.79 19.31 1.51
C LEU A 195 -13.84 19.41 0.40
N MET A 196 -15.06 18.99 0.68
CA MET A 196 -16.11 18.79 -0.32
C MET A 196 -16.88 20.09 -0.69
N GLU A 197 -16.46 21.22 -0.15
CA GLU A 197 -17.04 22.53 -0.42
C GLU A 197 -16.96 22.92 -1.91
N GLU A 198 -15.88 22.48 -2.56
CA GLU A 198 -15.61 22.78 -3.98
C GLU A 198 -15.45 21.48 -4.76
N ARG A 199 -15.78 21.53 -6.07
CA ARG A 199 -15.54 20.41 -6.99
C ARG A 199 -14.11 20.35 -7.53
N ARG A 200 -13.24 21.20 -7.05
CA ARG A 200 -11.82 21.28 -7.39
C ARG A 200 -10.97 21.20 -6.14
N ARG A 201 -9.72 20.84 -6.32
CA ARG A 201 -8.74 20.89 -5.25
C ARG A 201 -8.54 22.33 -4.76
N LEU A 202 -8.56 22.53 -3.44
CA LEU A 202 -8.23 23.81 -2.82
C LEU A 202 -6.72 24.07 -2.85
N THR A 203 -6.35 25.34 -2.93
CA THR A 203 -4.96 25.75 -2.79
C THR A 203 -4.54 25.91 -1.34
N LEU A 204 -3.24 25.92 -1.08
CA LEU A 204 -2.65 26.18 0.24
C LEU A 204 -3.21 27.47 0.86
N GLU A 205 -3.28 28.52 0.06
CA GLU A 205 -3.75 29.84 0.47
C GLU A 205 -5.24 29.83 0.84
N GLU A 206 -6.06 29.11 0.06
CA GLU A 206 -7.49 28.92 0.36
C GLU A 206 -7.71 28.06 1.62
N LEU A 207 -6.86 27.03 1.85
CA LEU A 207 -6.89 26.22 3.05
C LEU A 207 -6.57 27.06 4.30
N ASP A 208 -5.54 27.89 4.22
CA ASP A 208 -5.15 28.78 5.33
C ASP A 208 -6.22 29.85 5.62
N GLU A 209 -6.87 30.38 4.57
CA GLU A 209 -7.94 31.38 4.73
C GLU A 209 -9.19 30.75 5.37
N ARG A 210 -9.63 29.57 4.88
CA ARG A 210 -10.88 28.93 5.30
C ARG A 210 -10.75 28.16 6.62
N HIS A 211 -9.61 27.51 6.83
CA HIS A 211 -9.32 26.64 7.99
C HIS A 211 -7.94 26.91 8.57
N PRO A 212 -7.70 28.07 9.18
CA PRO A 212 -6.36 28.54 9.58
C PRO A 212 -5.64 27.65 10.60
N GLN A 213 -6.37 26.76 11.29
CA GLN A 213 -5.79 25.81 12.25
C GLN A 213 -5.50 24.43 11.63
N LEU A 214 -6.02 24.11 10.44
CA LEU A 214 -5.95 22.77 9.87
C LEU A 214 -4.53 22.37 9.50
N LEU A 215 -3.84 23.16 8.67
CA LEU A 215 -2.48 22.84 8.27
C LEU A 215 -1.48 22.92 9.44
N PRO A 216 -1.52 23.93 10.33
CA PRO A 216 -0.68 23.94 11.53
C PRO A 216 -0.88 22.71 12.41
N ALA A 217 -2.12 22.33 12.72
CA ALA A 217 -2.41 21.19 13.59
C ALA A 217 -1.91 19.87 13.00
N LEU A 218 -2.02 19.70 11.69
CA LEU A 218 -1.54 18.50 10.98
C LEU A 218 0.00 18.47 10.94
N ARG A 219 0.66 19.53 10.43
CA ARG A 219 2.11 19.53 10.20
C ARG A 219 2.95 19.52 11.48
N GLU A 220 2.41 20.03 12.59
CA GLU A 220 3.09 20.09 13.89
C GLU A 220 2.84 18.84 14.74
N HIS A 221 1.93 17.96 14.29
CA HIS A 221 1.64 16.73 14.99
C HIS A 221 2.84 15.77 14.95
N PRO A 222 3.30 15.21 16.10
CA PRO A 222 4.54 14.43 16.17
C PRO A 222 4.50 13.12 15.34
N HIS A 223 3.32 12.62 15.02
CA HIS A 223 3.14 11.40 14.23
C HIS A 223 2.73 11.68 12.77
N VAL A 224 2.81 12.93 12.32
CA VAL A 224 2.75 13.34 10.92
C VAL A 224 4.14 13.73 10.45
N GLY A 225 4.58 13.22 9.32
CA GLY A 225 5.90 13.45 8.76
C GLY A 225 5.92 14.59 7.73
N TRP A 226 4.90 14.62 6.89
CA TRP A 226 4.75 15.61 5.82
C TRP A 226 3.30 15.75 5.38
N LEU A 227 2.99 16.90 4.80
CA LEU A 227 1.75 17.16 4.07
C LEU A 227 2.09 17.51 2.63
N LEU A 228 1.35 17.00 1.64
CA LEU A 228 1.40 17.52 0.28
C LEU A 228 0.16 18.36 0.03
N VAL A 229 0.38 19.62 -0.30
CA VAL A 229 -0.65 20.61 -0.68
C VAL A 229 -0.24 21.31 -1.98
N ARG A 230 -1.16 22.03 -2.60
CA ARG A 230 -0.88 22.79 -3.82
C ARG A 230 -1.00 24.28 -3.56
N SER A 231 0.12 25.01 -3.66
CA SER A 231 0.11 26.49 -3.66
C SER A 231 -0.32 27.02 -5.03
N SER A 232 -1.07 28.10 -5.04
CA SER A 232 -1.44 28.84 -6.25
C SER A 232 -0.23 29.50 -6.93
N GLU A 233 0.79 29.88 -6.13
CA GLU A 233 1.99 30.55 -6.61
C GLU A 233 3.12 29.57 -6.95
N HIS A 234 3.30 28.53 -6.10
CA HIS A 234 4.47 27.67 -6.17
C HIS A 234 4.19 26.25 -6.67
N GLY A 235 2.92 25.91 -6.94
CA GLY A 235 2.53 24.55 -7.30
C GLY A 235 2.60 23.58 -6.10
N PRO A 236 3.01 22.30 -6.29
CA PRO A 236 3.03 21.33 -5.22
C PRO A 236 4.12 21.62 -4.18
N VAL A 237 3.72 21.60 -2.91
CA VAL A 237 4.58 21.86 -1.75
C VAL A 237 4.42 20.73 -0.74
N ALA A 238 5.53 20.16 -0.30
CA ALA A 238 5.57 19.29 0.87
C ALA A 238 5.86 20.16 2.10
N LEU A 239 4.93 20.17 3.07
CA LEU A 239 5.05 20.92 4.33
C LEU A 239 5.43 19.97 5.47
N GLY A 240 6.29 20.43 6.35
CA GLY A 240 6.62 19.78 7.62
C GLY A 240 6.53 20.75 8.78
N ALA A 241 6.82 20.26 9.99
CA ALA A 241 6.74 21.06 11.20
C ALA A 241 7.69 22.29 11.17
N ARG A 242 8.87 22.15 10.54
CA ARG A 242 9.93 23.19 10.58
C ARG A 242 10.44 23.61 9.21
N GLY A 243 9.71 23.30 8.15
CA GLY A 243 10.11 23.70 6.80
C GLY A 243 9.20 23.22 5.71
N ALA A 244 9.58 23.55 4.48
CA ALA A 244 8.83 23.24 3.28
C ALA A 244 9.76 22.85 2.13
N HIS A 245 9.31 21.93 1.27
CA HIS A 245 9.97 21.56 0.03
C HIS A 245 9.05 21.90 -1.14
N TYR A 246 9.42 22.89 -1.93
CA TYR A 246 8.74 23.34 -3.14
C TYR A 246 9.12 22.41 -4.30
N LEU A 247 8.30 21.41 -4.56
CA LEU A 247 8.68 20.25 -5.37
C LEU A 247 8.97 20.60 -6.83
N ALA A 248 8.23 21.54 -7.41
CA ALA A 248 8.43 21.96 -8.80
C ALA A 248 9.76 22.72 -9.01
N GLN A 249 10.22 23.45 -8.00
CA GLN A 249 11.46 24.21 -8.02
C GLN A 249 12.66 23.46 -7.45
N GLY A 250 12.43 22.33 -6.76
CA GLY A 250 13.49 21.64 -6.01
C GLY A 250 14.08 22.47 -4.86
N ARG A 251 13.34 23.46 -4.35
CA ARG A 251 13.79 24.41 -3.32
C ARG A 251 13.27 24.00 -1.96
N VAL A 252 14.16 24.02 -0.98
CA VAL A 252 13.83 23.74 0.44
C VAL A 252 13.97 25.00 1.26
N GLU A 253 13.01 25.26 2.13
CA GLU A 253 13.05 26.30 3.15
C GLU A 253 12.94 25.67 4.54
N GLY A 254 13.85 26.00 5.44
CA GLY A 254 13.93 25.35 6.74
C GLY A 254 14.43 23.90 6.66
N GLU A 255 13.86 23.02 7.47
CA GLU A 255 14.17 21.58 7.42
C GLU A 255 13.35 20.89 6.31
N ASP A 256 14.03 20.09 5.47
CA ASP A 256 13.33 19.31 4.44
C ASP A 256 12.43 18.25 5.08
N PRO A 257 11.09 18.35 4.94
CA PRO A 257 10.18 17.36 5.51
C PRO A 257 10.35 15.97 4.90
N LEU A 258 10.98 15.86 3.73
CA LEU A 258 11.19 14.60 3.02
C LEU A 258 12.57 13.97 3.27
N ALA A 259 13.46 14.61 4.03
CA ALA A 259 14.85 14.16 4.24
C ALA A 259 14.97 12.75 4.85
N ARG A 260 14.01 12.32 5.66
CA ARG A 260 13.99 11.00 6.30
C ARG A 260 13.35 9.91 5.44
N PHE A 261 12.78 10.28 4.29
CA PHE A 261 12.07 9.40 3.38
C PHE A 261 12.97 8.97 2.19
N SER A 262 12.40 8.28 1.21
CA SER A 262 13.16 7.89 0.03
C SER A 262 13.74 9.10 -0.70
N PRO A 263 14.98 9.05 -1.21
CA PRO A 263 15.54 10.12 -2.06
C PRO A 263 14.69 10.43 -3.31
N THR A 264 13.84 9.50 -3.73
CA THR A 264 12.92 9.67 -4.84
C THR A 264 11.55 10.22 -4.41
N ALA A 265 11.32 10.44 -3.12
CA ALA A 265 10.05 10.94 -2.58
C ALA A 265 9.58 12.24 -3.25
N PRO A 266 10.43 13.28 -3.43
CA PRO A 266 10.01 14.51 -4.10
C PRO A 266 9.45 14.26 -5.51
N ARG A 267 10.12 13.43 -6.29
CA ARG A 267 9.69 13.07 -7.64
C ARG A 267 8.36 12.31 -7.65
N HIS A 268 8.15 11.39 -6.70
CA HIS A 268 6.89 10.64 -6.62
C HIS A 268 5.73 11.54 -6.19
N LEU A 269 5.94 12.42 -5.22
CA LEU A 269 4.93 13.38 -4.78
C LEU A 269 4.59 14.38 -5.89
N LEU A 270 5.59 14.89 -6.63
CA LEU A 270 5.36 15.76 -7.78
C LEU A 270 4.51 15.07 -8.85
N ARG A 271 4.80 13.79 -9.16
CA ARG A 271 3.97 13.00 -10.08
C ARG A 271 2.55 12.82 -9.57
N THR A 272 2.38 12.48 -8.29
CA THR A 272 1.06 12.25 -7.68
C THR A 272 0.22 13.51 -7.65
N ASP A 273 0.84 14.67 -7.41
CA ASP A 273 0.16 15.98 -7.46
C ASP A 273 -0.53 16.25 -8.81
N GLY A 274 -0.02 15.68 -9.89
CA GLY A 274 -0.59 15.81 -11.23
C GLY A 274 -1.79 14.89 -11.50
N PHE A 275 -2.24 14.05 -10.56
CA PHE A 275 -3.40 13.21 -10.78
C PHE A 275 -4.70 14.00 -10.65
N GLU A 276 -5.73 13.60 -11.43
CA GLU A 276 -7.01 14.29 -11.50
C GLU A 276 -7.75 14.37 -10.17
N HIS A 277 -7.69 13.28 -9.39
CA HIS A 277 -8.47 13.15 -8.14
C HIS A 277 -7.58 13.13 -6.88
N VAL A 278 -6.45 13.81 -6.92
CA VAL A 278 -5.61 13.94 -5.73
C VAL A 278 -6.31 14.75 -4.65
N ALA A 279 -6.12 14.38 -3.39
CA ALA A 279 -6.74 15.05 -2.24
C ALA A 279 -6.29 16.51 -2.10
N ASP A 280 -7.08 17.33 -1.42
CA ASP A 280 -6.70 18.71 -1.04
C ASP A 280 -5.44 18.67 -0.19
N ILE A 281 -5.39 17.76 0.78
CA ILE A 281 -4.20 17.51 1.61
C ILE A 281 -3.90 16.01 1.59
N MET A 282 -2.69 15.64 1.17
CA MET A 282 -2.16 14.29 1.45
C MET A 282 -1.31 14.36 2.71
N VAL A 283 -1.51 13.40 3.60
CA VAL A 283 -0.84 13.33 4.90
C VAL A 283 0.02 12.08 4.95
N GLY A 284 1.33 12.22 5.05
CA GLY A 284 2.24 11.10 5.31
C GLY A 284 2.52 10.97 6.80
N SER A 285 2.48 9.76 7.34
CA SER A 285 2.88 9.56 8.73
C SER A 285 4.38 9.83 8.93
N PHE A 286 4.79 10.01 10.17
CA PHE A 286 6.22 10.06 10.52
C PHE A 286 6.91 8.75 10.11
N TYR A 287 8.20 8.82 9.91
CA TYR A 287 9.07 7.67 9.71
C TYR A 287 10.36 7.83 10.52
N ASP A 288 10.67 6.81 11.33
CA ASP A 288 11.92 6.69 12.06
C ASP A 288 12.84 5.71 11.32
N PRO A 289 13.91 6.20 10.66
CA PRO A 289 14.81 5.35 9.90
C PRO A 289 15.74 4.47 10.77
N GLU A 290 15.92 4.78 12.06
CA GLU A 290 16.75 3.99 12.97
C GLU A 290 16.01 2.72 13.43
N LEU A 291 14.70 2.86 13.66
CA LEU A 291 13.84 1.75 14.08
C LEU A 291 13.12 1.09 12.92
N ASP A 292 13.18 1.67 11.71
CA ASP A 292 12.36 1.33 10.55
C ASP A 292 10.86 1.29 10.92
N GLU A 293 10.41 2.33 11.63
CA GLU A 293 9.09 2.40 12.23
C GLU A 293 8.32 3.62 11.74
N GLY A 294 7.01 3.46 11.59
CA GLY A 294 6.06 4.53 11.32
C GLY A 294 4.72 4.24 11.98
N CYS A 295 3.63 4.84 11.51
CA CYS A 295 2.29 4.46 11.94
C CYS A 295 1.30 4.50 10.79
N ALA A 296 0.41 3.52 10.73
CA ALA A 296 -0.74 3.58 9.84
C ALA A 296 -1.81 4.50 10.41
N PHE A 297 -2.55 5.16 9.53
CA PHE A 297 -3.79 5.88 9.89
C PHE A 297 -4.96 4.92 10.02
N GLU A 298 -4.84 3.73 9.45
CA GLU A 298 -5.72 2.59 9.64
C GLU A 298 -5.27 1.72 10.83
N GLU A 299 -6.10 0.75 11.25
CA GLU A 299 -5.76 -0.18 12.34
C GLU A 299 -4.87 -1.35 11.87
N LEU A 300 -3.83 -1.04 11.10
CA LEU A 300 -2.84 -1.95 10.54
C LEU A 300 -1.50 -1.75 11.25
N ILE A 301 -0.94 -2.81 11.82
CA ILE A 301 0.35 -2.74 12.54
C ILE A 301 1.56 -3.00 11.63
N CYS A 302 1.33 -3.52 10.44
CA CYS A 302 2.24 -3.48 9.30
C CYS A 302 1.48 -2.86 8.14
N PHE A 303 2.13 -2.01 7.39
CA PHE A 303 1.46 -1.16 6.41
C PHE A 303 2.38 -0.80 5.25
N HIS A 304 1.75 -0.37 4.18
CA HIS A 304 2.34 0.25 3.00
C HIS A 304 1.43 1.41 2.52
N GLY A 305 1.75 2.02 1.38
CA GLY A 305 0.99 3.14 0.80
C GLY A 305 1.69 4.49 0.92
N GLY A 306 2.62 4.64 1.88
CA GLY A 306 3.45 5.84 2.02
C GLY A 306 4.79 5.75 1.30
N ILE A 307 5.66 6.74 1.55
CA ILE A 307 6.95 6.92 0.87
C ILE A 307 8.18 6.62 1.73
N GLY A 308 8.02 6.21 2.97
CA GLY A 308 9.13 5.94 3.90
C GLY A 308 9.36 4.47 4.16
N GLY A 309 10.60 4.12 4.47
CA GLY A 309 10.97 2.80 4.93
C GLY A 309 11.07 1.72 3.86
N VAL A 310 11.18 0.49 4.33
CA VAL A 310 11.33 -0.70 3.49
C VAL A 310 10.10 -1.01 2.64
N GLN A 311 8.93 -0.45 2.97
CA GLN A 311 7.73 -0.55 2.14
C GLN A 311 7.95 -0.07 0.70
N THR A 312 8.91 0.83 0.48
CA THR A 312 9.26 1.37 -0.85
C THR A 312 10.35 0.57 -1.56
N ARG A 313 10.79 -0.56 -1.00
CA ARG A 313 11.91 -1.37 -1.52
C ARG A 313 11.45 -2.80 -1.84
N PRO A 314 10.64 -2.98 -2.90
CA PRO A 314 10.29 -4.31 -3.37
C PRO A 314 11.51 -5.05 -3.90
N PHE A 315 11.40 -6.38 -4.03
CA PHE A 315 12.46 -7.22 -4.58
C PHE A 315 12.03 -7.90 -5.88
N ILE A 316 13.02 -8.31 -6.68
CA ILE A 316 12.85 -9.19 -7.83
C ILE A 316 13.87 -10.33 -7.69
N LEU A 317 13.38 -11.56 -7.59
CA LEU A 317 14.18 -12.79 -7.65
C LEU A 317 14.01 -13.39 -9.04
N HIS A 318 15.09 -13.54 -9.77
CA HIS A 318 15.08 -13.98 -11.18
C HIS A 318 16.20 -14.96 -11.47
N PRO A 319 16.10 -15.76 -12.55
CA PRO A 319 17.20 -16.60 -13.03
C PRO A 319 18.44 -15.78 -13.37
N ALA A 320 19.62 -16.27 -12.98
CA ALA A 320 20.89 -15.53 -13.10
C ALA A 320 21.30 -15.20 -14.56
N HIS A 321 20.77 -15.91 -15.54
CA HIS A 321 21.02 -15.64 -16.96
C HIS A 321 20.14 -14.52 -17.56
N LEU A 322 19.16 -14.04 -16.82
CA LEU A 322 18.38 -12.86 -17.20
C LEU A 322 19.05 -11.62 -16.62
N GLU A 323 19.63 -10.81 -17.47
CA GLU A 323 20.42 -9.66 -17.05
C GLU A 323 19.54 -8.56 -16.44
N ILE A 324 20.08 -7.88 -15.44
CA ILE A 324 19.51 -6.67 -14.84
C ILE A 324 20.35 -5.47 -15.30
N PRO A 325 19.73 -4.33 -15.65
CA PRO A 325 20.48 -3.12 -15.94
C PRO A 325 21.27 -2.66 -14.70
N PRO A 326 22.46 -2.06 -14.88
CA PRO A 326 23.27 -1.58 -13.75
C PRO A 326 22.63 -0.40 -13.00
N GLU A 327 21.72 0.34 -13.65
CA GLU A 327 21.03 1.46 -13.05
C GLU A 327 19.91 0.98 -12.11
N PRO A 328 19.59 1.73 -11.04
CA PRO A 328 18.50 1.40 -10.15
C PRO A 328 17.15 1.28 -10.90
N ILE A 329 16.40 0.22 -10.59
CA ILE A 329 15.05 0.01 -11.13
C ILE A 329 14.06 0.77 -10.24
N ILE A 330 13.63 1.94 -10.71
CA ILE A 330 12.74 2.83 -9.95
C ILE A 330 11.40 2.97 -10.66
N GLY A 331 10.33 2.58 -9.95
CA GLY A 331 8.95 2.70 -10.39
C GLY A 331 8.46 1.54 -11.27
N ALA A 332 7.15 1.37 -11.28
CA ALA A 332 6.48 0.24 -11.95
C ALA A 332 6.74 0.19 -13.46
N ALA A 333 6.90 1.34 -14.13
CA ALA A 333 7.20 1.39 -15.57
C ALA A 333 8.55 0.73 -15.91
N ARG A 334 9.58 0.92 -15.07
CA ARG A 334 10.89 0.28 -15.25
C ARG A 334 10.81 -1.23 -14.99
N VAL A 335 10.09 -1.66 -13.98
CA VAL A 335 9.82 -3.08 -13.71
C VAL A 335 9.09 -3.73 -14.89
N HIS A 336 8.04 -3.08 -15.41
CA HIS A 336 7.33 -3.56 -16.59
C HIS A 336 8.24 -3.69 -17.80
N GLY A 337 9.08 -2.67 -18.07
CA GLY A 337 10.06 -2.70 -19.17
C GLY A 337 11.02 -3.89 -19.07
N LEU A 338 11.53 -4.15 -17.86
CA LEU A 338 12.40 -5.28 -17.56
C LEU A 338 11.73 -6.63 -17.84
N LEU A 339 10.54 -6.85 -17.26
CA LEU A 339 9.78 -8.09 -17.44
C LEU A 339 9.37 -8.31 -18.91
N ALA A 340 8.97 -7.25 -19.60
CA ALA A 340 8.64 -7.31 -21.02
C ALA A 340 9.85 -7.60 -21.89
N GLY A 341 11.03 -7.07 -21.53
CA GLY A 341 12.31 -7.37 -22.17
C GLY A 341 12.66 -8.85 -22.02
N TRP A 342 12.69 -9.37 -20.82
CA TRP A 342 12.94 -10.80 -20.56
C TRP A 342 11.96 -11.72 -21.28
N ARG A 343 10.67 -11.35 -21.31
CA ARG A 343 9.67 -12.12 -22.07
C ARG A 343 10.01 -12.18 -23.56
N ARG A 344 10.39 -11.05 -24.19
CA ARG A 344 10.78 -11.02 -25.60
C ARG A 344 12.03 -11.88 -25.86
N GLN A 345 13.06 -11.72 -25.03
CA GLN A 345 14.29 -12.52 -25.09
C GLN A 345 13.98 -14.03 -25.06
N LEU A 346 13.18 -14.47 -24.08
CA LEU A 346 12.80 -15.88 -23.91
C LEU A 346 11.92 -16.43 -25.03
N GLN A 347 11.17 -15.57 -25.72
CA GLN A 347 10.32 -15.95 -26.84
C GLN A 347 11.02 -15.85 -28.20
N GLY A 348 12.29 -15.43 -28.23
CA GLY A 348 13.06 -15.26 -29.48
C GLY A 348 12.55 -14.10 -30.36
N ALA A 349 11.79 -13.15 -29.80
CA ALA A 349 11.33 -11.98 -30.52
C ALA A 349 12.48 -10.93 -30.57
N PRO A 350 12.70 -10.21 -31.70
CA PRO A 350 13.69 -9.15 -31.77
C PRO A 350 13.38 -8.05 -30.73
N ASP A 351 14.43 -7.44 -30.18
CA ASP A 351 14.32 -6.32 -29.25
C ASP A 351 13.57 -5.16 -29.90
N ALA A 352 12.36 -4.89 -29.46
CA ALA A 352 11.72 -3.62 -29.75
C ALA A 352 12.43 -2.53 -28.92
N PRO A 353 12.69 -1.34 -29.49
CA PRO A 353 13.26 -0.25 -28.72
C PRO A 353 12.36 -0.01 -27.49
N VAL A 354 13.00 0.06 -26.33
CA VAL A 354 12.31 0.51 -25.10
C VAL A 354 11.80 1.91 -25.44
N ALA A 355 10.48 2.04 -25.55
CA ALA A 355 9.89 3.36 -25.68
C ALA A 355 10.36 4.14 -24.46
N ASP A 356 11.13 5.21 -24.69
CA ASP A 356 11.61 6.09 -23.64
C ASP A 356 10.43 6.44 -22.75
N ALA A 357 10.54 6.01 -21.51
CA ALA A 357 9.54 6.32 -20.50
C ALA A 357 9.39 7.84 -20.49
N MET A 358 8.16 8.27 -20.71
CA MET A 358 7.61 9.63 -20.65
C MET A 358 8.62 10.72 -20.30
N PRO A 359 8.61 11.84 -21.05
CA PRO A 359 9.48 12.96 -20.75
C PRO A 359 9.25 13.40 -19.30
N ALA A 360 10.36 13.74 -18.64
CA ALA A 360 10.32 14.40 -17.35
C ALA A 360 9.50 15.68 -17.50
N ALA A 361 8.30 15.69 -16.94
CA ALA A 361 7.52 16.91 -16.69
C ALA A 361 7.66 17.24 -15.21
#